data_257bc20a56d9ce6839050a26e906053e
#
_entry.id   257bc20a56d9ce6839050a26e906053e
#
_cell.length_a   1.000
_cell.length_b   1.000
_cell.length_c   1.000
_cell.angle_alpha   90.00
_cell.angle_beta   90.00
_cell.angle_gamma   90.00
#
_symmetry.space_group_name_H-M   'P 1'
#
loop_
_entity.id
_entity.type
_entity.pdbx_description
1 polymer ?
#
loop_
_entity_poly.entity_id
_entity_poly.type
_entity_poly.pdbx_seq_one_letter_code
_entity_poly.pdbx_strand_id
1 'polypeptide(L)'
;MSDQSTPDAPAEPTPDEVMPDAVDAPAAVDKPVAVDTPEPDTTGYPEVDPEGAADRPAATQLDSSDTTWWRDAVFYQIYPRSFSDADGDGVGDLVGVISRLGYLELLGIDAIWLSPIMRSPMADHGYDVSDPRDIDPVFGNIARFDELITEAHARNIRVTMDLVPNHTSDQHAWFRAALAAGPGSPERGRYIFRDGRGEGGDEPPNNWQSVFGGPAWHRVTEADGSPGQWYMHIFAPEQPDLNWENPEVFEDLEKTLRFWLDRGVDGFRIDVAHGMAKPEDLPDMDLDATRLLENNDDDPRFNNYAVHDIHRKIRTVMDDYPGAANVGEIWVEDNERFAEYLRPDELHLGFNFRLAKADFDSQSIRSAIENSIDAVLSVDGTPTWTLSNHDVDREVSRYAPEITDGVDPEIALADGILRARAMALVELALPGSIFIYNGAELGLPNADLPDESLQDPVWERSGHTERGRDNCRVPLPWEGSEPPYGFSTTADTWLPMPLSWAPFTVEAQLEDVGSTLSLYRRAIELRYSRKEFDGATVEWYGAPDGCLAFRRSEGHLICALNTTAEPVELPPGELLLSSYPLTDGLLPANSAAWLVETAAPAAADTATAR
;
A
#
# COMPACT_ATOMS: atom_id res chain seq x y z
N MET A 1 48.70 -40.86 -40.16
CA MET A 1 49.61 -40.88 -39.00
C MET A 1 48.84 -40.13 -37.95
N SER A 2 48.11 -40.86 -37.21
CA SER A 2 48.26 -41.39 -35.86
C SER A 2 48.11 -40.26 -34.81
N ASP A 3 47.28 -40.25 -33.82
CA ASP A 3 46.89 -41.33 -32.93
C ASP A 3 45.64 -40.98 -32.14
N GLN A 4 44.86 -41.97 -31.84
CA GLN A 4 43.68 -41.95 -30.95
C GLN A 4 44.12 -42.02 -29.51
N SER A 5 43.39 -41.40 -28.62
CA SER A 5 43.07 -41.99 -27.30
C SER A 5 41.95 -41.26 -26.60
N THR A 6 40.82 -41.93 -26.44
CA THR A 6 39.77 -41.69 -25.46
C THR A 6 40.23 -42.19 -24.09
N PRO A 7 39.80 -41.57 -22.97
CA PRO A 7 39.76 -42.22 -21.69
C PRO A 7 38.33 -42.56 -21.22
N ASP A 8 38.29 -43.70 -20.57
CA ASP A 8 37.22 -44.49 -20.00
C ASP A 8 36.26 -43.74 -19.08
N ALA A 9 35.02 -44.24 -19.11
CA ALA A 9 33.98 -44.00 -18.10
C ALA A 9 34.25 -44.82 -16.83
N PRO A 10 33.95 -44.34 -15.64
CA PRO A 10 33.91 -45.17 -14.45
C PRO A 10 32.54 -45.82 -14.23
N ALA A 11 32.60 -47.06 -13.74
CA ALA A 11 31.55 -48.03 -13.52
C ALA A 11 30.55 -47.65 -12.42
N GLU A 12 29.32 -48.16 -12.60
CA GLU A 12 28.25 -48.22 -11.57
C GLU A 12 28.65 -49.11 -10.39
N PRO A 13 28.24 -48.79 -9.15
CA PRO A 13 28.22 -49.78 -8.08
C PRO A 13 26.83 -50.44 -7.94
N THR A 14 26.86 -51.76 -7.78
CA THR A 14 25.77 -52.67 -7.49
C THR A 14 25.17 -52.47 -6.10
N PRO A 15 23.88 -52.84 -5.88
CA PRO A 15 23.21 -52.72 -4.60
C PRO A 15 23.44 -53.95 -3.73
N ASP A 16 23.77 -53.71 -2.47
CA ASP A 16 23.50 -54.67 -1.41
C ASP A 16 23.45 -54.01 -0.03
N GLU A 17 22.31 -54.32 0.61
CA GLU A 17 22.10 -54.55 2.04
C GLU A 17 21.92 -53.33 3.01
N VAL A 18 20.80 -53.45 3.65
CA VAL A 18 20.37 -53.55 5.05
C VAL A 18 19.39 -52.46 5.48
N MET A 19 18.14 -52.91 5.62
CA MET A 19 17.11 -52.23 6.42
C MET A 19 17.42 -52.37 7.90
N PRO A 20 17.33 -51.34 8.71
CA PRO A 20 17.12 -51.50 10.15
C PRO A 20 15.64 -51.38 10.52
N ASP A 21 15.31 -52.14 11.53
CA ASP A 21 14.02 -52.44 12.12
C ASP A 21 13.17 -51.25 12.53
N ALA A 22 11.85 -51.51 12.51
CA ALA A 22 10.79 -50.67 13.05
C ALA A 22 11.07 -50.26 14.50
N VAL A 23 11.04 -48.96 14.77
CA VAL A 23 11.02 -48.40 16.12
C VAL A 23 9.57 -48.00 16.46
N ASP A 24 9.14 -48.49 17.62
CA ASP A 24 7.82 -48.36 18.22
C ASP A 24 7.28 -46.92 18.26
N ALA A 25 5.96 -46.77 18.08
CA ALA A 25 5.21 -45.57 18.29
C ALA A 25 5.27 -45.13 19.78
N PRO A 26 5.52 -43.84 20.08
CA PRO A 26 5.42 -43.36 21.44
C PRO A 26 3.96 -43.20 21.88
N ALA A 27 3.72 -43.55 23.14
CA ALA A 27 2.46 -43.50 23.86
C ALA A 27 1.87 -42.07 23.93
N ALA A 28 0.54 -42.02 24.06
CA ALA A 28 -0.26 -40.79 24.28
C ALA A 28 0.35 -39.87 25.33
N VAL A 29 0.60 -38.62 24.92
CA VAL A 29 1.03 -37.53 25.80
C VAL A 29 -0.21 -36.89 26.42
N ASP A 30 -0.17 -36.76 27.73
CA ASP A 30 -1.18 -36.13 28.60
C ASP A 30 -1.50 -34.67 28.16
N LYS A 31 -2.75 -34.26 28.44
CA LYS A 31 -3.27 -32.89 28.23
C LYS A 31 -2.34 -31.85 28.83
N PRO A 32 -2.07 -30.72 28.11
CA PRO A 32 -1.30 -29.64 28.70
C PRO A 32 -2.06 -29.01 29.87
N VAL A 33 -1.34 -28.85 30.97
CA VAL A 33 -1.73 -28.05 32.13
C VAL A 33 -1.78 -26.61 31.68
N ALA A 34 -2.89 -25.90 32.01
CA ALA A 34 -3.00 -24.47 31.79
C ALA A 34 -1.85 -23.77 32.53
N VAL A 35 -0.95 -23.13 31.77
CA VAL A 35 0.04 -22.21 32.30
C VAL A 35 -0.64 -20.86 32.38
N ASP A 36 -0.79 -20.31 33.59
CA ASP A 36 -1.15 -18.93 33.83
C ASP A 36 -0.09 -18.04 33.12
N THR A 37 -0.47 -17.44 32.02
CA THR A 37 0.32 -16.37 31.42
C THR A 37 0.14 -15.12 32.26
N PRO A 38 1.22 -14.47 32.75
CA PRO A 38 1.10 -13.19 33.43
C PRO A 38 0.52 -12.15 32.48
N GLU A 39 -0.42 -11.36 33.01
CA GLU A 39 -0.91 -10.16 32.28
C GLU A 39 0.28 -9.29 31.88
N PRO A 40 0.32 -8.74 30.65
CA PRO A 40 1.40 -7.86 30.25
C PRO A 40 1.43 -6.63 31.15
N ASP A 41 2.61 -6.34 31.69
CA ASP A 41 2.86 -5.14 32.51
C ASP A 41 2.76 -3.89 31.60
N THR A 42 1.64 -3.17 31.70
CA THR A 42 1.40 -1.93 30.94
C THR A 42 2.03 -0.69 31.59
N THR A 43 2.89 -0.83 32.60
CA THR A 43 3.44 0.28 33.40
C THR A 43 4.80 0.81 32.92
N GLY A 44 5.25 0.48 31.72
CA GLY A 44 6.61 0.78 31.23
C GLY A 44 6.76 1.88 30.18
N TYR A 45 5.69 2.52 29.70
CA TYR A 45 5.83 3.59 28.73
C TYR A 45 5.88 4.96 29.42
N PRO A 46 6.82 5.86 29.06
CA PRO A 46 6.80 7.22 29.57
C PRO A 46 5.47 7.86 29.18
N GLU A 47 4.74 8.38 30.18
CA GLU A 47 3.61 9.27 29.93
C GLU A 47 4.12 10.45 29.07
N VAL A 48 3.67 10.52 27.83
CA VAL A 48 3.94 11.66 26.94
C VAL A 48 3.21 12.85 27.56
N ASP A 49 3.99 13.89 27.89
CA ASP A 49 3.47 15.12 28.50
C ASP A 49 2.40 15.74 27.57
N PRO A 50 1.14 15.87 28.01
CA PRO A 50 0.04 16.33 27.18
C PRO A 50 0.08 17.83 26.83
N GLU A 51 1.06 18.60 27.33
CA GLU A 51 1.15 20.04 27.07
C GLU A 51 1.54 20.42 25.63
N GLY A 52 1.81 19.45 24.74
CA GLY A 52 2.11 19.67 23.31
C GLY A 52 0.99 19.28 22.35
N ALA A 53 -0.11 18.72 22.81
CA ALA A 53 -1.27 18.44 21.99
C ALA A 53 -2.08 19.73 21.83
N ALA A 54 -1.89 20.42 20.70
CA ALA A 54 -2.72 21.55 20.33
C ALA A 54 -4.20 21.12 20.31
N ASP A 55 -5.08 22.05 20.73
CA ASP A 55 -6.53 22.04 20.83
C ASP A 55 -7.29 21.19 19.75
N ARG A 56 -7.06 19.89 19.70
CA ARG A 56 -8.04 18.97 19.16
C ARG A 56 -9.06 18.75 20.29
N PRO A 57 -10.36 18.95 20.07
CA PRO A 57 -11.35 18.70 21.11
C PRO A 57 -11.15 17.27 21.62
N ALA A 58 -11.16 17.11 22.95
CA ALA A 58 -11.00 15.81 23.62
C ALA A 58 -11.81 14.72 22.91
N ALA A 59 -11.21 13.54 22.73
CA ALA A 59 -11.75 12.39 22.02
C ALA A 59 -13.27 12.27 22.23
N THR A 60 -14.02 12.79 21.30
CA THR A 60 -15.46 12.56 21.17
C THR A 60 -15.59 11.24 20.40
N GLN A 61 -16.48 10.35 20.86
CA GLN A 61 -16.90 9.19 20.09
C GLN A 61 -17.01 9.59 18.61
N LEU A 62 -16.58 8.68 17.70
CA LEU A 62 -16.73 8.84 16.25
C LEU A 62 -18.04 9.55 15.91
N ASP A 63 -17.96 10.64 15.18
CA ASP A 63 -19.14 11.29 14.65
C ASP A 63 -19.73 10.43 13.52
N SER A 64 -20.63 9.55 13.90
CA SER A 64 -21.36 8.69 12.95
C SER A 64 -22.34 9.47 12.06
N SER A 65 -22.55 10.76 12.31
CA SER A 65 -23.39 11.61 11.47
C SER A 65 -22.64 12.14 10.23
N ASP A 66 -21.30 12.18 10.26
CA ASP A 66 -20.49 12.55 9.10
C ASP A 66 -20.31 11.34 8.19
N THR A 67 -21.11 11.27 7.15
CA THR A 67 -21.07 10.22 6.13
C THR A 67 -20.10 10.52 4.99
N THR A 68 -19.42 11.66 5.03
CA THR A 68 -18.47 12.13 4.00
C THR A 68 -17.06 12.37 4.53
N TRP A 69 -16.77 11.92 5.74
CA TRP A 69 -15.51 12.08 6.46
C TRP A 69 -14.27 11.74 5.60
N TRP A 70 -14.42 10.77 4.71
CA TRP A 70 -13.35 10.28 3.86
C TRP A 70 -12.87 11.28 2.80
N ARG A 71 -13.66 12.34 2.50
CA ARG A 71 -13.34 13.29 1.43
C ARG A 71 -12.08 14.12 1.66
N ASP A 72 -11.76 14.43 2.91
CA ASP A 72 -10.60 15.25 3.27
C ASP A 72 -9.69 14.54 4.30
N ALA A 73 -9.95 13.27 4.55
CA ALA A 73 -9.28 12.48 5.57
C ALA A 73 -7.80 12.23 5.25
N VAL A 74 -7.00 12.17 6.30
CA VAL A 74 -5.63 11.65 6.27
C VAL A 74 -5.67 10.21 6.76
N PHE A 75 -5.44 9.29 5.83
CA PHE A 75 -5.31 7.86 6.10
C PHE A 75 -3.84 7.51 6.35
N TYR A 76 -3.61 6.56 7.23
CA TYR A 76 -2.30 5.97 7.46
C TYR A 76 -2.34 4.48 7.11
N GLN A 77 -1.58 4.09 6.11
CA GLN A 77 -1.46 2.69 5.74
C GLN A 77 -0.56 1.96 6.73
N ILE A 78 -1.09 0.96 7.37
CA ILE A 78 -0.36 0.00 8.19
C ILE A 78 -0.11 -1.26 7.37
N TYR A 79 1.15 -1.61 7.17
CA TYR A 79 1.56 -2.94 6.71
C TYR A 79 1.79 -3.81 7.95
N PRO A 80 0.82 -4.65 8.35
CA PRO A 80 0.80 -5.22 9.71
C PRO A 80 2.06 -5.98 10.08
N ARG A 81 2.57 -6.80 9.16
CA ARG A 81 3.82 -7.58 9.34
C ARG A 81 5.02 -6.75 9.76
N SER A 82 5.02 -5.46 9.40
CA SER A 82 6.14 -4.54 9.59
C SER A 82 5.83 -3.37 10.52
N PHE A 83 4.68 -3.39 11.21
CA PHE A 83 4.29 -2.26 12.04
C PHE A 83 4.81 -2.37 13.48
N SER A 84 4.39 -3.40 14.23
CA SER A 84 4.89 -3.69 15.59
C SER A 84 4.55 -5.13 15.95
N ASP A 85 5.51 -5.87 16.49
CA ASP A 85 5.41 -7.25 16.93
C ASP A 85 5.31 -7.30 18.46
N ALA A 86 4.18 -7.74 18.99
CA ALA A 86 3.92 -7.80 20.42
C ALA A 86 4.22 -9.18 21.02
N ASP A 87 4.16 -10.27 20.24
CA ASP A 87 4.35 -11.64 20.75
C ASP A 87 5.80 -12.16 20.58
N GLY A 88 6.62 -11.44 19.79
CA GLY A 88 8.06 -11.67 19.68
C GLY A 88 8.43 -12.75 18.68
N ASP A 89 7.57 -13.06 17.71
CA ASP A 89 7.87 -14.03 16.65
C ASP A 89 8.62 -13.44 15.44
N GLY A 90 8.82 -12.13 15.42
CA GLY A 90 9.52 -11.39 14.36
C GLY A 90 8.60 -10.83 13.29
N VAL A 91 7.29 -11.03 13.39
CA VAL A 91 6.25 -10.54 12.49
C VAL A 91 5.29 -9.64 13.26
N GLY A 92 4.97 -8.46 12.74
CA GLY A 92 4.01 -7.57 13.40
C GLY A 92 2.61 -8.15 13.45
N ASP A 93 1.85 -7.78 14.48
CA ASP A 93 0.54 -8.32 14.82
C ASP A 93 -0.49 -7.26 15.23
N LEU A 94 -1.76 -7.66 15.44
CA LEU A 94 -2.85 -6.76 15.83
C LEU A 94 -2.67 -6.18 17.25
N VAL A 95 -2.02 -6.90 18.17
CA VAL A 95 -1.71 -6.38 19.51
C VAL A 95 -0.65 -5.29 19.41
N GLY A 96 0.35 -5.48 18.56
CA GLY A 96 1.32 -4.46 18.22
C GLY A 96 0.66 -3.21 17.62
N VAL A 97 -0.27 -3.37 16.68
CA VAL A 97 -1.04 -2.24 16.12
C VAL A 97 -1.83 -1.51 17.22
N ILE A 98 -2.56 -2.23 18.06
CA ILE A 98 -3.33 -1.66 19.17
C ILE A 98 -2.42 -0.85 20.11
N SER A 99 -1.25 -1.39 20.44
CA SER A 99 -0.28 -0.74 21.34
C SER A 99 0.24 0.60 20.82
N ARG A 100 0.21 0.81 19.50
CA ARG A 100 0.73 2.01 18.80
C ARG A 100 -0.39 2.98 18.33
N LEU A 101 -1.66 2.73 18.66
CA LEU A 101 -2.75 3.65 18.29
C LEU A 101 -2.58 5.05 18.89
N GLY A 102 -1.99 5.16 20.09
CA GLY A 102 -1.66 6.47 20.70
C GLY A 102 -0.65 7.29 19.87
N TYR A 103 0.30 6.63 19.19
CA TYR A 103 1.19 7.29 18.25
C TYR A 103 0.43 7.82 17.03
N LEU A 104 -0.49 7.05 16.47
CA LEU A 104 -1.31 7.45 15.33
C LEU A 104 -2.27 8.60 15.68
N GLU A 105 -2.85 8.58 16.89
CA GLU A 105 -3.61 9.71 17.42
C GLU A 105 -2.75 10.97 17.56
N LEU A 106 -1.50 10.84 18.06
CA LEU A 106 -0.54 11.94 18.16
C LEU A 106 -0.12 12.49 16.78
N LEU A 107 0.00 11.62 15.77
CA LEU A 107 0.28 12.02 14.39
C LEU A 107 -0.88 12.83 13.80
N GLY A 108 -2.11 12.58 14.26
CA GLY A 108 -3.30 13.34 13.89
C GLY A 108 -4.05 12.80 12.68
N ILE A 109 -3.93 11.50 12.39
CA ILE A 109 -4.65 10.85 11.28
C ILE A 109 -6.13 10.62 11.62
N ASP A 110 -6.97 10.44 10.59
CA ASP A 110 -8.42 10.18 10.74
C ASP A 110 -8.76 8.71 10.60
N ALA A 111 -7.97 7.98 9.82
CA ALA A 111 -8.23 6.57 9.54
C ALA A 111 -6.94 5.78 9.34
N ILE A 112 -6.99 4.50 9.66
CA ILE A 112 -5.97 3.54 9.25
C ILE A 112 -6.48 2.70 8.08
N TRP A 113 -5.56 2.31 7.20
CA TRP A 113 -5.76 1.27 6.22
C TRP A 113 -4.85 0.09 6.57
N LEU A 114 -5.45 -1.05 6.93
CA LEU A 114 -4.74 -2.29 7.20
C LEU A 114 -4.55 -3.07 5.90
N SER A 115 -3.31 -3.32 5.49
CA SER A 115 -3.00 -4.31 4.46
C SER A 115 -3.46 -5.70 4.93
N PRO A 116 -3.56 -6.74 4.06
CA PRO A 116 -4.30 -7.96 4.38
C PRO A 116 -3.90 -8.63 5.68
N ILE A 117 -4.90 -8.93 6.50
CA ILE A 117 -4.76 -9.67 7.77
C ILE A 117 -5.62 -10.93 7.80
N MET A 118 -6.35 -11.18 6.71
CA MET A 118 -7.20 -12.37 6.57
C MET A 118 -6.34 -13.63 6.49
N ARG A 119 -6.96 -14.78 6.75
CA ARG A 119 -6.27 -16.07 6.72
C ARG A 119 -5.62 -16.33 5.36
N SER A 120 -4.32 -16.60 5.36
CA SER A 120 -3.50 -16.75 4.16
C SER A 120 -2.34 -17.73 4.38
N PRO A 121 -1.98 -18.56 3.40
CA PRO A 121 -0.70 -19.29 3.39
C PRO A 121 0.55 -18.40 3.23
N MET A 122 0.38 -17.12 2.96
CA MET A 122 1.44 -16.11 2.82
C MET A 122 2.32 -16.31 1.56
N ALA A 123 1.79 -16.87 0.48
CA ALA A 123 2.50 -16.97 -0.79
C ALA A 123 2.76 -15.58 -1.42
N ASP A 124 1.87 -14.61 -1.15
CA ASP A 124 2.04 -13.19 -1.47
C ASP A 124 1.70 -12.33 -0.24
N HIS A 125 2.29 -12.66 0.90
CA HIS A 125 2.26 -11.88 2.14
C HIS A 125 0.87 -11.45 2.63
N GLY A 126 -0.15 -12.27 2.37
CA GLY A 126 -1.52 -12.03 2.80
C GLY A 126 -2.50 -11.77 1.66
N TYR A 127 -2.00 -11.45 0.45
CA TYR A 127 -2.85 -11.25 -0.73
C TYR A 127 -3.38 -12.57 -1.34
N ASP A 128 -2.87 -13.74 -0.93
CA ASP A 128 -3.41 -15.06 -1.24
C ASP A 128 -4.38 -15.53 -0.13
N VAL A 129 -5.62 -14.99 -0.14
CA VAL A 129 -6.61 -15.18 0.93
C VAL A 129 -7.25 -16.56 0.86
N SER A 130 -7.12 -17.36 1.93
CA SER A 130 -7.72 -18.70 2.03
C SER A 130 -9.05 -18.73 2.80
N ASP A 131 -9.32 -17.76 3.67
CA ASP A 131 -10.62 -17.50 4.30
C ASP A 131 -10.81 -15.99 4.50
N PRO A 132 -11.71 -15.33 3.75
CA PRO A 132 -11.89 -13.89 3.80
C PRO A 132 -12.66 -13.40 5.03
N ARG A 133 -13.13 -14.30 5.91
CA ARG A 133 -13.92 -13.99 7.09
C ARG A 133 -13.28 -14.49 8.39
N ASP A 134 -11.97 -14.74 8.36
CA ASP A 134 -11.16 -15.07 9.55
C ASP A 134 -9.84 -14.30 9.50
N ILE A 135 -9.23 -14.11 10.67
CA ILE A 135 -7.91 -13.47 10.81
C ILE A 135 -6.82 -14.56 10.80
N ASP A 136 -5.72 -14.28 10.11
CA ASP A 136 -4.59 -15.19 10.13
C ASP A 136 -3.97 -15.25 11.54
N PRO A 137 -3.65 -16.47 12.06
CA PRO A 137 -3.06 -16.62 13.39
C PRO A 137 -1.78 -15.82 13.61
N VAL A 138 -1.00 -15.53 12.57
CA VAL A 138 0.21 -14.71 12.67
C VAL A 138 -0.11 -13.26 13.06
N PHE A 139 -1.30 -12.76 12.73
CA PHE A 139 -1.76 -11.44 13.13
C PHE A 139 -2.64 -11.45 14.38
N GLY A 140 -3.09 -12.63 14.83
CA GLY A 140 -3.95 -12.80 15.97
C GLY A 140 -5.28 -13.50 15.67
N ASN A 141 -6.42 -12.89 16.00
CA ASN A 141 -7.73 -13.49 15.81
C ASN A 141 -8.85 -12.42 15.78
N ILE A 142 -10.08 -12.85 15.48
CA ILE A 142 -11.27 -11.99 15.42
C ILE A 142 -11.48 -11.16 16.70
N ALA A 143 -11.20 -11.72 17.88
CA ALA A 143 -11.39 -10.98 19.14
C ALA A 143 -10.38 -9.81 19.27
N ARG A 144 -9.14 -10.00 18.81
CA ARG A 144 -8.14 -8.91 18.74
C ARG A 144 -8.49 -7.87 17.68
N PHE A 145 -9.10 -8.29 16.60
CA PHE A 145 -9.61 -7.35 15.59
C PHE A 145 -10.77 -6.52 16.14
N ASP A 146 -11.73 -7.14 16.85
CA ASP A 146 -12.84 -6.42 17.50
C ASP A 146 -12.33 -5.43 18.56
N GLU A 147 -11.23 -5.76 19.26
CA GLU A 147 -10.52 -4.87 20.18
C GLU A 147 -9.88 -3.70 19.45
N LEU A 148 -9.18 -3.95 18.32
CA LEU A 148 -8.61 -2.90 17.49
C LEU A 148 -9.67 -1.89 17.02
N ILE A 149 -10.80 -2.35 16.51
CA ILE A 149 -11.93 -1.48 16.13
C ILE A 149 -12.37 -0.61 17.30
N THR A 150 -12.56 -1.22 18.48
CA THR A 150 -13.01 -0.51 19.68
C THR A 150 -12.02 0.57 20.11
N GLU A 151 -10.73 0.23 20.15
CA GLU A 151 -9.66 1.13 20.61
C GLU A 151 -9.36 2.25 19.61
N ALA A 152 -9.43 1.95 18.30
CA ALA A 152 -9.28 2.95 17.25
C ALA A 152 -10.45 3.96 17.28
N HIS A 153 -11.68 3.46 17.34
CA HIS A 153 -12.88 4.31 17.42
C HIS A 153 -12.91 5.17 18.70
N ALA A 154 -12.40 4.65 19.83
CA ALA A 154 -12.26 5.44 21.05
C ALA A 154 -11.31 6.64 20.89
N ARG A 155 -10.38 6.59 19.95
CA ARG A 155 -9.43 7.66 19.59
C ARG A 155 -9.87 8.48 18.37
N ASN A 156 -11.11 8.31 17.93
CA ASN A 156 -11.63 8.93 16.71
C ASN A 156 -10.83 8.56 15.44
N ILE A 157 -10.25 7.36 15.41
CA ILE A 157 -9.56 6.78 14.24
C ILE A 157 -10.48 5.73 13.63
N ARG A 158 -10.81 5.90 12.34
CA ARG A 158 -11.57 4.91 11.58
C ARG A 158 -10.67 3.80 11.08
N VAL A 159 -11.27 2.64 10.79
CA VAL A 159 -10.52 1.46 10.33
C VAL A 159 -11.03 1.02 8.96
N THR A 160 -10.16 1.09 7.97
CA THR A 160 -10.38 0.48 6.66
C THR A 160 -9.45 -0.71 6.50
N MET A 161 -9.89 -1.74 5.80
CA MET A 161 -9.09 -2.94 5.59
C MET A 161 -9.00 -3.30 4.11
N ASP A 162 -7.98 -4.07 3.77
CA ASP A 162 -7.82 -4.58 2.41
C ASP A 162 -8.90 -5.62 2.09
N LEU A 163 -9.37 -5.61 0.85
CA LEU A 163 -10.29 -6.58 0.29
C LEU A 163 -9.68 -7.08 -1.02
N VAL A 164 -9.48 -8.40 -1.15
CA VAL A 164 -8.83 -9.04 -2.29
C VAL A 164 -9.87 -9.81 -3.12
N PRO A 165 -10.60 -9.14 -4.03
CA PRO A 165 -11.73 -9.78 -4.73
C PRO A 165 -11.36 -10.41 -6.08
N ASN A 166 -10.17 -10.13 -6.65
CA ASN A 166 -9.81 -10.66 -7.97
C ASN A 166 -9.54 -12.17 -7.95
N HIS A 167 -8.94 -12.69 -6.89
CA HIS A 167 -8.48 -14.07 -6.75
C HIS A 167 -8.64 -14.56 -5.32
N THR A 168 -8.37 -15.84 -5.11
CA THR A 168 -8.23 -16.43 -3.76
C THR A 168 -6.90 -17.15 -3.66
N SER A 169 -6.55 -17.63 -2.46
CA SER A 169 -5.48 -18.63 -2.34
C SER A 169 -5.88 -19.94 -3.03
N ASP A 170 -4.90 -20.69 -3.53
CA ASP A 170 -5.07 -22.08 -3.96
C ASP A 170 -5.48 -23.00 -2.79
N GLN A 171 -5.28 -22.54 -1.54
CA GLN A 171 -5.73 -23.21 -0.32
C GLN A 171 -7.17 -22.86 0.08
N HIS A 172 -7.82 -21.94 -0.61
CA HIS A 172 -9.22 -21.62 -0.37
C HIS A 172 -10.12 -22.83 -0.57
N ALA A 173 -11.16 -22.99 0.27
CA ALA A 173 -12.05 -24.15 0.23
C ALA A 173 -12.72 -24.32 -1.15
N TRP A 174 -13.02 -23.23 -1.83
CA TRP A 174 -13.62 -23.24 -3.17
C TRP A 174 -12.66 -23.80 -4.23
N PHE A 175 -11.39 -23.40 -4.20
CA PHE A 175 -10.43 -23.87 -5.19
C PHE A 175 -10.12 -25.35 -5.01
N ARG A 176 -9.97 -25.80 -3.76
CA ARG A 176 -9.83 -27.23 -3.45
C ARG A 176 -11.04 -28.04 -3.92
N ALA A 177 -12.26 -27.53 -3.72
CA ALA A 177 -13.47 -28.17 -4.23
C ALA A 177 -13.50 -28.19 -5.76
N ALA A 178 -13.07 -27.11 -6.43
CA ALA A 178 -13.00 -27.02 -7.90
C ALA A 178 -12.03 -28.06 -8.48
N LEU A 179 -10.87 -28.27 -7.83
CA LEU A 179 -9.93 -29.31 -8.24
C LEU A 179 -10.51 -30.72 -8.04
N ALA A 180 -11.18 -30.97 -6.92
CA ALA A 180 -11.76 -32.27 -6.59
C ALA A 180 -12.94 -32.66 -7.46
N ALA A 181 -13.79 -31.68 -7.84
CA ALA A 181 -14.99 -31.91 -8.61
C ALA A 181 -14.75 -32.09 -10.13
N GLY A 182 -13.66 -31.53 -10.65
CA GLY A 182 -13.24 -31.70 -12.04
C GLY A 182 -14.00 -30.86 -13.08
N PRO A 183 -13.70 -31.03 -14.38
CA PRO A 183 -14.23 -30.22 -15.47
C PRO A 183 -15.76 -30.22 -15.55
N GLY A 184 -16.35 -29.04 -15.79
CA GLY A 184 -17.79 -28.87 -15.98
C GLY A 184 -18.62 -28.88 -14.69
N SER A 185 -17.98 -29.00 -13.52
CA SER A 185 -18.66 -28.91 -12.23
C SER A 185 -19.02 -27.44 -11.88
N PRO A 186 -20.07 -27.19 -11.07
CA PRO A 186 -20.36 -25.86 -10.54
C PRO A 186 -19.20 -25.27 -9.74
N GLU A 187 -18.50 -26.10 -8.96
CA GLU A 187 -17.34 -25.69 -8.14
C GLU A 187 -16.22 -25.13 -9.01
N ARG A 188 -15.91 -25.78 -10.16
CA ARG A 188 -14.89 -25.30 -11.10
C ARG A 188 -15.34 -24.02 -11.82
N GLY A 189 -16.65 -23.84 -11.98
CA GLY A 189 -17.23 -22.62 -12.57
C GLY A 189 -17.01 -21.33 -11.77
N ARG A 190 -16.53 -21.40 -10.51
CA ARG A 190 -16.19 -20.24 -9.68
C ARG A 190 -14.85 -19.61 -10.03
N TYR A 191 -14.02 -20.34 -10.78
CA TYR A 191 -12.70 -19.89 -11.24
C TYR A 191 -12.61 -19.92 -12.76
N ILE A 192 -11.60 -19.27 -13.32
CA ILE A 192 -11.39 -19.24 -14.76
C ILE A 192 -10.55 -20.46 -15.16
N PHE A 193 -11.24 -21.54 -15.55
CA PHE A 193 -10.63 -22.73 -16.12
C PHE A 193 -10.90 -22.80 -17.62
N ARG A 194 -9.91 -23.21 -18.41
CA ARG A 194 -10.03 -23.40 -19.86
C ARG A 194 -9.26 -24.65 -20.30
N ASP A 195 -9.68 -25.24 -21.42
CA ASP A 195 -8.91 -26.27 -22.08
C ASP A 195 -7.68 -25.66 -22.75
N GLY A 196 -6.56 -26.38 -22.72
CA GLY A 196 -5.34 -25.94 -23.39
C GLY A 196 -5.44 -26.04 -24.90
N ARG A 197 -4.55 -25.30 -25.60
CA ARG A 197 -4.35 -25.39 -27.04
C ARG A 197 -3.35 -26.51 -27.40
N GLY A 198 -3.19 -26.79 -28.68
CA GLY A 198 -2.28 -27.81 -29.19
C GLY A 198 -2.80 -29.24 -29.09
N GLU A 199 -1.95 -30.21 -29.51
CA GLU A 199 -2.28 -31.64 -29.43
C GLU A 199 -2.23 -32.12 -27.97
N GLY A 200 -3.34 -32.60 -27.43
CA GLY A 200 -3.43 -33.00 -26.01
C GLY A 200 -3.59 -31.84 -25.04
N GLY A 201 -3.83 -30.60 -25.50
CA GLY A 201 -4.01 -29.43 -24.64
C GLY A 201 -2.72 -29.02 -23.93
N ASP A 202 -1.54 -29.25 -24.52
CA ASP A 202 -0.24 -29.06 -23.88
C ASP A 202 0.22 -27.59 -23.87
N GLU A 203 -0.46 -26.72 -24.60
CA GLU A 203 -0.22 -25.27 -24.61
C GLU A 203 -1.30 -24.55 -23.80
N PRO A 204 -0.97 -23.44 -23.10
CA PRO A 204 -1.95 -22.65 -22.36
C PRO A 204 -3.04 -22.08 -23.29
N PRO A 205 -4.20 -21.70 -22.73
CA PRO A 205 -5.35 -21.16 -23.50
C PRO A 205 -5.03 -19.91 -24.32
N ASN A 206 -4.12 -19.06 -23.83
CA ASN A 206 -3.59 -17.88 -24.53
C ASN A 206 -2.15 -17.62 -24.07
N ASN A 207 -1.55 -16.53 -24.54
CA ASN A 207 -0.15 -16.17 -24.23
C ASN A 207 0.00 -15.25 -23.03
N TRP A 208 -1.04 -15.08 -22.19
CA TRP A 208 -0.96 -14.16 -21.06
C TRP A 208 0.17 -14.51 -20.10
N GLN A 209 0.84 -13.45 -19.63
CA GLN A 209 1.91 -13.53 -18.64
C GLN A 209 1.39 -13.06 -17.28
N SER A 210 1.90 -13.66 -16.22
CA SER A 210 1.70 -13.17 -14.86
C SER A 210 2.42 -11.83 -14.68
N VAL A 211 1.88 -10.94 -13.85
CA VAL A 211 2.55 -9.67 -13.48
C VAL A 211 3.82 -9.90 -12.65
N PHE A 212 3.95 -11.07 -12.02
CA PHE A 212 5.15 -11.49 -11.30
C PHE A 212 6.14 -12.29 -12.16
N GLY A 213 5.86 -12.44 -13.45
CA GLY A 213 6.68 -13.19 -14.39
C GLY A 213 6.20 -14.62 -14.65
N GLY A 214 6.58 -15.15 -15.80
CA GLY A 214 6.12 -16.44 -16.29
C GLY A 214 4.67 -16.47 -16.80
N PRO A 215 4.15 -17.63 -17.23
CA PRO A 215 2.78 -17.73 -17.75
C PRO A 215 1.72 -17.40 -16.71
N ALA A 216 0.58 -16.81 -17.15
CA ALA A 216 -0.60 -16.58 -16.31
C ALA A 216 -1.53 -17.80 -16.22
N TRP A 217 -1.09 -18.96 -16.65
CA TRP A 217 -1.86 -20.18 -16.67
C TRP A 217 -1.07 -21.34 -16.08
N HIS A 218 -1.74 -22.13 -15.23
CA HIS A 218 -1.19 -23.34 -14.67
C HIS A 218 -2.07 -24.54 -14.98
N ARG A 219 -1.48 -25.65 -15.51
CA ARG A 219 -2.21 -26.86 -15.83
C ARG A 219 -2.39 -27.73 -14.61
N VAL A 220 -3.63 -28.11 -14.31
CA VAL A 220 -3.91 -29.02 -13.20
C VAL A 220 -3.66 -30.47 -13.60
N THR A 221 -3.38 -31.31 -12.59
CA THR A 221 -3.47 -32.77 -12.71
C THR A 221 -4.81 -33.20 -12.14
N GLU A 222 -5.64 -33.88 -12.95
CA GLU A 222 -6.94 -34.36 -12.51
C GLU A 222 -6.81 -35.48 -11.48
N ALA A 223 -7.91 -35.80 -10.77
CA ALA A 223 -7.92 -36.78 -9.71
C ALA A 223 -7.50 -38.21 -10.16
N ASP A 224 -7.65 -38.53 -11.45
CA ASP A 224 -7.22 -39.79 -12.06
C ASP A 224 -5.76 -39.80 -12.53
N GLY A 225 -5.03 -38.72 -12.31
CA GLY A 225 -3.65 -38.53 -12.72
C GLY A 225 -3.46 -38.05 -14.15
N SER A 226 -4.53 -37.82 -14.93
CA SER A 226 -4.44 -37.25 -16.28
C SER A 226 -4.14 -35.76 -16.26
N PRO A 227 -3.48 -35.22 -17.32
CA PRO A 227 -3.37 -33.78 -17.51
C PRO A 227 -4.75 -33.16 -17.71
N GLY A 228 -5.07 -32.14 -16.88
CA GLY A 228 -6.37 -31.48 -16.88
C GLY A 228 -6.40 -30.15 -17.61
N GLN A 229 -7.40 -29.35 -17.26
CA GLN A 229 -7.56 -27.98 -17.72
C GLN A 229 -6.47 -27.08 -17.14
N TRP A 230 -6.42 -25.86 -17.65
CA TRP A 230 -5.57 -24.78 -17.15
C TRP A 230 -6.43 -23.80 -16.35
N TYR A 231 -5.98 -23.38 -15.18
CA TYR A 231 -6.58 -22.25 -14.46
C TYR A 231 -5.75 -21.00 -14.63
N MET A 232 -6.45 -19.86 -14.64
CA MET A 232 -5.84 -18.54 -14.74
C MET A 232 -5.33 -18.07 -13.39
N HIS A 233 -4.18 -17.38 -13.40
CA HIS A 233 -3.65 -16.60 -12.28
C HIS A 233 -2.85 -15.42 -12.85
N ILE A 234 -3.36 -14.22 -12.76
CA ILE A 234 -2.61 -13.04 -13.25
C ILE A 234 -1.49 -12.62 -12.30
N PHE A 235 -1.44 -13.18 -11.09
CA PHE A 235 -0.38 -13.06 -10.10
C PHE A 235 0.33 -14.42 -9.93
N ALA A 236 0.59 -14.86 -8.69
CA ALA A 236 1.23 -16.17 -8.45
C ALA A 236 0.32 -17.35 -8.79
N PRO A 237 0.85 -18.55 -9.10
CA PRO A 237 0.03 -19.74 -9.26
C PRO A 237 -0.82 -20.08 -8.03
N GLU A 238 -0.38 -19.65 -6.85
CA GLU A 238 -1.08 -19.79 -5.58
C GLU A 238 -2.27 -18.82 -5.45
N GLN A 239 -2.51 -17.95 -6.49
CA GLN A 239 -3.57 -16.94 -6.52
C GLN A 239 -4.52 -17.14 -7.73
N PRO A 240 -5.30 -18.24 -7.78
CA PRO A 240 -6.23 -18.51 -8.88
C PRO A 240 -7.30 -17.43 -9.00
N ASP A 241 -7.50 -16.90 -10.23
CA ASP A 241 -8.46 -15.84 -10.54
C ASP A 241 -9.91 -16.36 -10.48
N LEU A 242 -10.76 -15.59 -9.79
CA LEU A 242 -12.18 -15.84 -9.69
C LEU A 242 -12.90 -15.53 -11.01
N ASN A 243 -13.95 -16.29 -11.30
CA ASN A 243 -14.82 -16.07 -12.44
C ASN A 243 -15.99 -15.14 -12.06
N TRP A 244 -15.85 -13.86 -12.28
CA TRP A 244 -16.84 -12.84 -11.94
C TRP A 244 -18.13 -12.90 -12.79
N GLU A 245 -18.16 -13.69 -13.86
CA GLU A 245 -19.41 -14.01 -14.57
C GLU A 245 -20.31 -14.97 -13.76
N ASN A 246 -19.74 -15.70 -12.80
CA ASN A 246 -20.50 -16.57 -11.92
C ASN A 246 -21.11 -15.75 -10.77
N PRO A 247 -22.44 -15.71 -10.64
CA PRO A 247 -23.11 -14.91 -9.60
C PRO A 247 -22.74 -15.33 -8.17
N GLU A 248 -22.36 -16.60 -7.94
CA GLU A 248 -21.96 -17.08 -6.61
C GLU A 248 -20.72 -16.32 -6.08
N VAL A 249 -19.87 -15.81 -6.98
CA VAL A 249 -18.67 -15.04 -6.60
C VAL A 249 -19.08 -13.73 -5.93
N PHE A 250 -20.01 -12.98 -6.52
CA PHE A 250 -20.51 -11.75 -5.88
C PHE A 250 -21.32 -12.06 -4.62
N GLU A 251 -22.14 -13.12 -4.62
CA GLU A 251 -22.92 -13.49 -3.44
C GLU A 251 -22.04 -13.81 -2.22
N ASP A 252 -20.85 -14.36 -2.43
CA ASP A 252 -19.90 -14.60 -1.35
C ASP A 252 -19.15 -13.34 -0.95
N LEU A 253 -18.78 -12.49 -1.91
CA LEU A 253 -18.18 -11.18 -1.62
C LEU A 253 -19.14 -10.31 -0.78
N GLU A 254 -20.44 -10.28 -1.13
CA GLU A 254 -21.44 -9.55 -0.33
C GLU A 254 -21.47 -10.01 1.12
N LYS A 255 -21.38 -11.33 1.37
CA LYS A 255 -21.30 -11.87 2.74
C LYS A 255 -20.03 -11.40 3.45
N THR A 256 -18.92 -11.31 2.73
CA THR A 256 -17.63 -10.83 3.28
C THR A 256 -17.70 -9.35 3.63
N LEU A 257 -18.23 -8.53 2.73
CA LEU A 257 -18.43 -7.10 2.98
C LEU A 257 -19.28 -6.86 4.24
N ARG A 258 -20.47 -7.49 4.29
CA ARG A 258 -21.38 -7.36 5.44
C ARG A 258 -20.77 -7.90 6.73
N PHE A 259 -20.00 -9.00 6.67
CA PHE A 259 -19.36 -9.59 7.84
C PHE A 259 -18.41 -8.58 8.52
N TRP A 260 -17.62 -7.83 7.76
CA TRP A 260 -16.68 -6.85 8.30
C TRP A 260 -17.37 -5.52 8.67
N LEU A 261 -18.31 -5.05 7.85
CA LEU A 261 -19.08 -3.84 8.14
C LEU A 261 -19.93 -3.98 9.40
N ASP A 262 -20.56 -5.16 9.63
CA ASP A 262 -21.32 -5.47 10.85
C ASP A 262 -20.40 -5.52 12.10
N ARG A 263 -19.07 -5.68 11.93
CA ARG A 263 -18.07 -5.61 13.00
C ARG A 263 -17.54 -4.22 13.26
N GLY A 264 -17.94 -3.23 12.49
CA GLY A 264 -17.54 -1.84 12.66
C GLY A 264 -16.37 -1.39 11.78
N VAL A 265 -16.01 -2.14 10.74
CA VAL A 265 -15.10 -1.65 9.69
C VAL A 265 -15.74 -0.46 9.00
N ASP A 266 -14.99 0.63 8.84
CA ASP A 266 -15.46 1.88 8.24
C ASP A 266 -15.30 1.92 6.72
N GLY A 267 -14.61 0.93 6.13
CA GLY A 267 -14.43 0.89 4.69
C GLY A 267 -13.42 -0.15 4.23
N PHE A 268 -13.21 -0.17 2.90
CA PHE A 268 -12.29 -1.11 2.27
C PHE A 268 -11.37 -0.44 1.25
N ARG A 269 -10.13 -0.90 1.20
CA ARG A 269 -9.27 -0.75 0.02
C ARG A 269 -9.46 -1.98 -0.85
N ILE A 270 -9.90 -1.79 -2.10
CA ILE A 270 -10.16 -2.87 -3.03
C ILE A 270 -8.91 -3.11 -3.87
N ASP A 271 -8.30 -4.27 -3.63
CA ASP A 271 -7.14 -4.76 -4.35
C ASP A 271 -7.48 -5.06 -5.81
N VAL A 272 -6.56 -4.71 -6.73
CA VAL A 272 -6.73 -4.94 -8.18
C VAL A 272 -8.13 -4.55 -8.67
N ALA A 273 -8.64 -3.41 -8.23
CA ALA A 273 -10.02 -2.98 -8.52
C ALA A 273 -10.35 -2.93 -10.02
N HIS A 274 -9.35 -2.75 -10.88
CA HIS A 274 -9.47 -2.69 -12.34
C HIS A 274 -9.30 -4.07 -13.02
N GLY A 275 -8.99 -5.13 -12.27
CA GLY A 275 -8.61 -6.45 -12.81
C GLY A 275 -9.69 -7.54 -12.70
N MET A 276 -10.75 -7.36 -11.92
CA MET A 276 -11.71 -8.42 -11.61
C MET A 276 -12.41 -9.01 -12.85
N ALA A 277 -12.83 -8.19 -13.80
CA ALA A 277 -13.48 -8.67 -15.03
C ALA A 277 -12.46 -8.98 -16.12
N LYS A 278 -12.69 -10.05 -16.87
CA LYS A 278 -11.87 -10.48 -18.01
C LYS A 278 -12.70 -10.47 -19.29
N PRO A 279 -12.09 -10.26 -20.48
CA PRO A 279 -12.80 -10.39 -21.75
C PRO A 279 -13.21 -11.85 -21.97
N GLU A 280 -14.43 -12.08 -22.49
CA GLU A 280 -15.00 -13.42 -22.70
C GLU A 280 -14.14 -14.31 -23.60
N ASP A 281 -13.54 -13.72 -24.66
CA ASP A 281 -12.75 -14.42 -25.67
C ASP A 281 -11.27 -14.60 -25.27
N LEU A 282 -10.83 -14.01 -24.14
CA LEU A 282 -9.46 -14.09 -23.62
C LEU A 282 -8.40 -13.94 -24.73
N PRO A 283 -8.34 -12.80 -25.46
CA PRO A 283 -7.46 -12.62 -26.61
C PRO A 283 -5.99 -12.71 -26.21
N ASP A 284 -5.13 -13.11 -27.15
CA ASP A 284 -3.68 -13.04 -26.93
C ASP A 284 -3.27 -11.57 -26.67
N MET A 285 -2.31 -11.36 -25.73
CA MET A 285 -1.76 -10.04 -25.41
C MET A 285 -0.56 -9.70 -26.26
N ASP A 286 -0.24 -8.41 -26.36
CA ASP A 286 1.00 -7.91 -26.97
C ASP A 286 2.16 -8.04 -25.98
N LEU A 287 3.00 -9.06 -26.15
CA LEU A 287 4.14 -9.33 -25.27
C LEU A 287 5.25 -8.27 -25.40
N ASP A 288 5.33 -7.57 -26.52
CA ASP A 288 6.35 -6.51 -26.72
C ASP A 288 5.97 -5.22 -25.93
N ALA A 289 4.67 -5.03 -25.68
CA ALA A 289 4.14 -3.91 -24.91
C ALA A 289 4.01 -4.21 -23.40
N THR A 290 4.25 -5.47 -22.98
CA THR A 290 4.05 -5.90 -21.59
C THR A 290 5.38 -6.00 -20.85
N ARG A 291 5.44 -5.39 -19.66
CA ARG A 291 6.57 -5.49 -18.74
C ARG A 291 6.10 -5.91 -17.35
N LEU A 292 7.02 -6.47 -16.57
CA LEU A 292 6.73 -6.82 -15.18
C LEU A 292 6.47 -5.54 -14.38
N LEU A 293 5.38 -5.54 -13.59
CA LEU A 293 4.96 -4.43 -12.73
C LEU A 293 4.73 -3.08 -13.43
N GLU A 294 4.72 -3.03 -14.76
CA GLU A 294 4.34 -1.85 -15.54
C GLU A 294 2.89 -1.97 -16.04
N ASN A 295 2.20 -0.83 -16.13
CA ASN A 295 0.80 -0.77 -16.58
C ASN A 295 0.70 -0.33 -18.02
N ASN A 296 -0.33 -0.87 -18.69
CA ASN A 296 -0.73 -0.51 -20.03
C ASN A 296 -2.26 -0.56 -20.10
N ASP A 297 -2.89 0.56 -20.40
CA ASP A 297 -4.35 0.67 -20.43
C ASP A 297 -5.01 -0.21 -21.49
N ASP A 298 -4.26 -0.68 -22.47
CA ASP A 298 -4.72 -1.61 -23.52
C ASP A 298 -4.39 -3.08 -23.19
N ASP A 299 -3.90 -3.37 -21.99
CA ASP A 299 -3.65 -4.72 -21.53
C ASP A 299 -4.97 -5.50 -21.34
N PRO A 300 -5.18 -6.61 -22.06
CA PRO A 300 -6.44 -7.33 -21.99
C PRO A 300 -6.72 -8.01 -20.63
N ARG A 301 -5.71 -8.10 -19.76
CA ARG A 301 -5.88 -8.66 -18.40
C ARG A 301 -6.67 -7.75 -17.48
N PHE A 302 -6.68 -6.43 -17.76
CA PHE A 302 -7.17 -5.37 -16.88
C PHE A 302 -8.18 -4.47 -17.59
N ASN A 303 -8.85 -3.63 -16.81
CA ASN A 303 -9.71 -2.55 -17.27
C ASN A 303 -10.81 -2.98 -18.25
N ASN A 304 -11.33 -4.22 -18.13
CA ASN A 304 -12.48 -4.67 -18.89
C ASN A 304 -13.73 -3.94 -18.37
N TYR A 305 -14.55 -3.40 -19.28
CA TYR A 305 -15.71 -2.56 -18.93
C TYR A 305 -16.72 -3.24 -18.01
N ALA A 306 -16.82 -4.57 -18.02
CA ALA A 306 -17.70 -5.32 -17.13
C ALA A 306 -17.34 -5.16 -15.63
N VAL A 307 -16.13 -4.68 -15.30
CA VAL A 307 -15.71 -4.41 -13.92
C VAL A 307 -16.58 -3.35 -13.25
N HIS A 308 -17.10 -2.39 -14.01
CA HIS A 308 -17.98 -1.33 -13.50
C HIS A 308 -19.28 -1.87 -12.91
N ASP A 309 -19.85 -2.94 -13.49
CA ASP A 309 -21.05 -3.59 -12.93
C ASP A 309 -20.76 -4.27 -11.59
N ILE A 310 -19.52 -4.75 -11.39
CA ILE A 310 -19.06 -5.30 -10.10
C ILE A 310 -18.98 -4.17 -9.07
N HIS A 311 -18.37 -3.05 -9.41
CA HIS A 311 -18.27 -1.89 -8.50
C HIS A 311 -19.64 -1.33 -8.11
N ARG A 312 -20.60 -1.25 -9.03
CA ARG A 312 -21.97 -0.83 -8.70
C ARG A 312 -22.66 -1.77 -7.71
N LYS A 313 -22.42 -3.08 -7.83
CA LYS A 313 -22.95 -4.06 -6.86
C LYS A 313 -22.27 -3.89 -5.49
N ILE A 314 -20.94 -3.71 -5.45
CA ILE A 314 -20.20 -3.41 -4.20
C ILE A 314 -20.76 -2.13 -3.59
N ARG A 315 -20.94 -1.06 -4.38
CA ARG A 315 -21.49 0.21 -3.91
C ARG A 315 -22.88 0.05 -3.30
N THR A 316 -23.75 -0.76 -3.90
CA THR A 316 -25.07 -1.05 -3.35
C THR A 316 -25.01 -1.64 -1.94
N VAL A 317 -24.00 -2.48 -1.64
CA VAL A 317 -23.80 -3.03 -0.29
C VAL A 317 -23.27 -1.94 0.64
N MET A 318 -22.32 -1.12 0.18
CA MET A 318 -21.74 -0.03 0.99
C MET A 318 -22.79 1.02 1.40
N ASP A 319 -23.72 1.33 0.50
CA ASP A 319 -24.79 2.30 0.76
C ASP A 319 -25.78 1.87 1.87
N ASP A 320 -25.82 0.58 2.23
CA ASP A 320 -26.57 0.09 3.39
C ASP A 320 -25.90 0.48 4.72
N TYR A 321 -24.63 0.94 4.70
CA TYR A 321 -23.83 1.31 5.87
C TYR A 321 -23.38 2.77 5.80
N PRO A 322 -24.17 3.71 6.36
CA PRO A 322 -23.88 5.14 6.27
C PRO A 322 -22.49 5.49 6.80
N GLY A 323 -21.71 6.19 5.98
CA GLY A 323 -20.33 6.57 6.30
C GLY A 323 -19.28 5.53 5.93
N ALA A 324 -19.65 4.31 5.50
CA ALA A 324 -18.70 3.37 4.96
C ALA A 324 -18.17 3.86 3.60
N ALA A 325 -16.85 3.77 3.39
CA ALA A 325 -16.21 4.20 2.16
C ALA A 325 -15.32 3.11 1.56
N ASN A 326 -15.10 3.16 0.25
CA ASN A 326 -14.13 2.30 -0.41
C ASN A 326 -13.16 3.12 -1.27
N VAL A 327 -11.93 2.63 -1.37
CA VAL A 327 -10.91 3.14 -2.27
C VAL A 327 -10.43 2.00 -3.16
N GLY A 328 -10.43 2.18 -4.47
CA GLY A 328 -9.93 1.19 -5.41
C GLY A 328 -8.46 1.40 -5.73
N GLU A 329 -7.72 0.31 -5.85
CA GLU A 329 -6.42 0.31 -6.50
C GLU A 329 -6.63 0.25 -8.02
N ILE A 330 -6.34 1.35 -8.71
CA ILE A 330 -6.67 1.53 -10.12
C ILE A 330 -5.43 1.97 -10.89
N TRP A 331 -4.79 1.04 -11.57
CA TRP A 331 -3.64 1.31 -12.42
C TRP A 331 -4.11 1.60 -13.85
N VAL A 332 -4.75 2.76 -14.04
CA VAL A 332 -5.25 3.25 -15.33
C VAL A 332 -4.74 4.66 -15.55
N GLU A 333 -4.04 4.87 -16.67
CA GLU A 333 -3.42 6.16 -16.99
C GLU A 333 -4.37 7.12 -17.71
N ASP A 334 -5.31 6.59 -18.49
CA ASP A 334 -6.30 7.41 -19.20
C ASP A 334 -7.30 8.05 -18.23
N ASN A 335 -7.43 9.38 -18.30
CA ASN A 335 -8.27 10.16 -17.39
C ASN A 335 -9.76 9.79 -17.49
N GLU A 336 -10.27 9.52 -18.69
CA GLU A 336 -11.69 9.21 -18.89
C GLU A 336 -12.00 7.82 -18.34
N ARG A 337 -11.14 6.83 -18.63
CA ARG A 337 -11.26 5.46 -18.07
C ARG A 337 -11.12 5.44 -16.55
N PHE A 338 -10.17 6.19 -16.00
CA PHE A 338 -10.00 6.30 -14.55
C PHE A 338 -11.23 6.91 -13.88
N ALA A 339 -11.76 8.00 -14.45
CA ALA A 339 -12.94 8.70 -13.93
C ALA A 339 -14.19 7.79 -13.89
N GLU A 340 -14.30 6.80 -14.79
CA GLU A 340 -15.43 5.88 -14.84
C GLU A 340 -15.57 5.07 -13.54
N TYR A 341 -14.47 4.72 -12.87
CA TYR A 341 -14.49 4.01 -11.58
C TYR A 341 -15.04 4.85 -10.43
N LEU A 342 -15.04 6.18 -10.57
CA LEU A 342 -15.42 7.13 -9.52
C LEU A 342 -16.80 7.75 -9.76
N ARG A 343 -17.61 7.17 -10.64
CA ARG A 343 -19.01 7.58 -10.81
C ARG A 343 -19.76 7.48 -9.48
N PRO A 344 -20.81 8.29 -9.27
CA PRO A 344 -21.53 8.34 -7.99
C PRO A 344 -22.09 7.01 -7.49
N ASP A 345 -22.27 6.04 -8.39
CA ASP A 345 -22.78 4.69 -8.11
C ASP A 345 -21.68 3.61 -8.10
N GLU A 346 -20.40 4.02 -8.12
CA GLU A 346 -19.24 3.12 -8.10
C GLU A 346 -18.34 3.41 -6.88
N LEU A 347 -17.00 3.47 -7.04
CA LEU A 347 -16.07 3.69 -5.91
C LEU A 347 -16.21 5.11 -5.33
N HIS A 348 -15.95 5.26 -4.04
CA HIS A 348 -15.86 6.57 -3.38
C HIS A 348 -14.55 7.28 -3.70
N LEU A 349 -13.44 6.53 -3.69
CA LEU A 349 -12.07 6.99 -3.90
C LEU A 349 -11.32 6.03 -4.83
N GLY A 350 -10.27 6.52 -5.48
CA GLY A 350 -9.41 5.68 -6.33
C GLY A 350 -7.97 6.15 -6.32
N PHE A 351 -7.04 5.24 -6.10
CA PHE A 351 -5.61 5.50 -6.29
C PHE A 351 -5.27 5.54 -7.76
N ASN A 352 -4.70 6.64 -8.23
CA ASN A 352 -4.21 6.80 -9.59
C ASN A 352 -2.68 6.72 -9.71
N PHE A 353 -1.96 6.74 -8.60
CA PHE A 353 -0.50 6.63 -8.47
C PHE A 353 0.35 7.64 -9.30
N ARG A 354 -0.24 8.61 -9.98
CA ARG A 354 0.49 9.57 -10.82
C ARG A 354 1.49 10.38 -10.01
N LEU A 355 1.09 10.85 -8.81
CA LEU A 355 1.99 11.58 -7.94
C LEU A 355 3.09 10.67 -7.36
N ALA A 356 2.76 9.41 -7.05
CA ALA A 356 3.72 8.40 -6.59
C ALA A 356 4.75 8.02 -7.66
N LYS A 357 4.43 8.19 -8.95
CA LYS A 357 5.33 7.92 -10.08
C LYS A 357 6.03 9.17 -10.62
N ALA A 358 5.61 10.38 -10.20
CA ALA A 358 6.19 11.63 -10.70
C ALA A 358 7.65 11.77 -10.28
N ASP A 359 8.50 12.16 -11.23
CA ASP A 359 9.87 12.57 -10.93
C ASP A 359 9.88 13.84 -10.07
N PHE A 360 10.96 14.06 -9.32
CA PHE A 360 11.13 15.30 -8.54
C PHE A 360 11.49 16.47 -9.45
N ASP A 361 10.55 16.85 -10.30
CA ASP A 361 10.63 18.00 -11.18
C ASP A 361 9.28 18.72 -11.24
N SER A 362 9.34 20.05 -11.34
CA SER A 362 8.15 20.90 -11.23
C SER A 362 7.09 20.61 -12.31
N GLN A 363 7.48 20.20 -13.51
CA GLN A 363 6.58 19.92 -14.62
C GLN A 363 5.91 18.56 -14.45
N SER A 364 6.67 17.52 -14.09
CA SER A 364 6.17 16.17 -13.81
C SER A 364 5.14 16.19 -12.68
N ILE A 365 5.49 16.84 -11.55
CA ILE A 365 4.61 16.98 -10.39
C ILE A 365 3.34 17.77 -10.74
N ARG A 366 3.49 18.89 -11.45
CA ARG A 366 2.35 19.70 -11.90
C ARG A 366 1.40 18.89 -12.78
N SER A 367 1.92 18.17 -13.76
CA SER A 367 1.12 17.35 -14.67
C SER A 367 0.38 16.24 -13.93
N ALA A 368 1.04 15.58 -12.94
CA ALA A 368 0.41 14.57 -12.11
C ALA A 368 -0.77 15.14 -11.31
N ILE A 369 -0.61 16.34 -10.73
CA ILE A 369 -1.67 17.03 -9.96
C ILE A 369 -2.82 17.43 -10.87
N GLU A 370 -2.54 18.13 -12.00
CA GLU A 370 -3.56 18.59 -12.96
C GLU A 370 -4.39 17.41 -13.49
N ASN A 371 -3.74 16.36 -14.01
CA ASN A 371 -4.42 15.19 -14.55
C ASN A 371 -5.28 14.48 -13.50
N SER A 372 -4.80 14.37 -12.26
CA SER A 372 -5.55 13.72 -11.19
C SER A 372 -6.78 14.51 -10.78
N ILE A 373 -6.67 15.83 -10.63
CA ILE A 373 -7.81 16.69 -10.29
C ILE A 373 -8.82 16.70 -11.43
N ASP A 374 -8.38 16.92 -12.67
CA ASP A 374 -9.26 17.00 -13.83
C ASP A 374 -10.05 15.70 -14.05
N ALA A 375 -9.39 14.54 -13.88
CA ALA A 375 -10.05 13.25 -13.99
C ALA A 375 -11.22 13.12 -12.99
N VAL A 376 -10.99 13.37 -11.70
CA VAL A 376 -12.01 13.16 -10.66
C VAL A 376 -13.11 14.22 -10.69
N LEU A 377 -12.79 15.48 -11.01
CA LEU A 377 -13.80 16.56 -11.10
C LEU A 377 -14.77 16.32 -12.24
N SER A 378 -14.39 15.61 -13.29
CA SER A 378 -15.29 15.30 -14.42
C SER A 378 -16.52 14.47 -14.01
N VAL A 379 -16.44 13.76 -12.86
CA VAL A 379 -17.49 12.92 -12.30
C VAL A 379 -17.94 13.33 -10.90
N ASP A 380 -17.61 14.56 -10.48
CA ASP A 380 -17.88 15.07 -9.12
C ASP A 380 -17.24 14.22 -8.00
N GLY A 381 -16.08 13.62 -8.33
CA GLY A 381 -15.32 12.77 -7.45
C GLY A 381 -14.39 13.54 -6.50
N THR A 382 -13.70 12.81 -5.63
CA THR A 382 -12.72 13.34 -4.67
C THR A 382 -11.32 12.89 -5.07
N PRO A 383 -10.33 13.79 -5.18
CA PRO A 383 -8.95 13.41 -5.42
C PRO A 383 -8.38 12.56 -4.28
N THR A 384 -7.50 11.63 -4.63
CA THR A 384 -6.81 10.76 -3.69
C THR A 384 -5.31 10.82 -3.95
N TRP A 385 -4.52 11.06 -2.90
CA TRP A 385 -3.09 11.26 -3.00
C TRP A 385 -2.31 10.26 -2.17
N THR A 386 -1.21 9.79 -2.71
CA THR A 386 -0.20 9.00 -2.02
C THR A 386 1.16 9.21 -2.67
N LEU A 387 2.22 9.23 -1.88
CA LEU A 387 3.60 9.28 -2.38
C LEU A 387 4.23 7.90 -2.47
N SER A 388 3.84 6.98 -1.60
CA SER A 388 4.31 5.59 -1.58
C SER A 388 3.32 4.67 -0.90
N ASN A 389 3.48 3.37 -1.10
CA ASN A 389 2.79 2.30 -0.39
C ASN A 389 3.70 1.07 -0.29
N HIS A 390 3.15 -0.09 0.05
CA HIS A 390 3.89 -1.35 0.16
C HIS A 390 4.28 -1.99 -1.20
N ASP A 391 3.90 -1.39 -2.32
CA ASP A 391 4.19 -1.85 -3.70
C ASP A 391 5.06 -0.87 -4.49
N VAL A 392 5.30 0.33 -3.94
CA VAL A 392 6.07 1.40 -4.59
C VAL A 392 7.25 1.78 -3.70
N ASP A 393 8.39 2.05 -4.32
CA ASP A 393 9.58 2.54 -3.63
C ASP A 393 9.26 3.73 -2.73
N ARG A 394 9.84 3.74 -1.53
CA ARG A 394 9.70 4.86 -0.60
C ARG A 394 10.19 6.14 -1.24
N GLU A 395 9.47 7.23 -1.02
CA GLU A 395 9.72 8.53 -1.62
C GLU A 395 11.14 9.06 -1.39
N VAL A 396 11.75 8.78 -0.23
CA VAL A 396 13.14 9.15 0.05
C VAL A 396 14.10 8.52 -0.96
N SER A 397 13.95 7.21 -1.22
CA SER A 397 14.82 6.49 -2.17
C SER A 397 14.50 6.83 -3.62
N ARG A 398 13.21 6.97 -3.96
CA ARG A 398 12.79 7.32 -5.32
C ARG A 398 13.24 8.73 -5.73
N TYR A 399 13.23 9.67 -4.80
CA TYR A 399 13.66 11.05 -5.05
C TYR A 399 15.17 11.27 -4.82
N ALA A 400 15.89 10.31 -4.25
CA ALA A 400 17.34 10.42 -4.13
C ALA A 400 17.99 10.49 -5.53
N PRO A 401 19.03 11.31 -5.72
CA PRO A 401 19.82 11.26 -6.95
C PRO A 401 20.39 9.87 -7.18
N GLU A 402 20.46 9.44 -8.46
CA GLU A 402 21.11 8.18 -8.80
C GLU A 402 22.56 8.16 -8.31
N ILE A 403 22.92 7.07 -7.62
CA ILE A 403 24.30 6.85 -7.16
C ILE A 403 25.12 6.40 -8.37
N THR A 404 25.75 7.36 -9.04
CA THR A 404 26.73 7.14 -10.12
C THR A 404 28.13 7.37 -9.62
N ASP A 405 29.17 7.07 -10.47
CA ASP A 405 30.57 7.32 -10.12
C ASP A 405 30.80 8.77 -9.67
N GLY A 406 31.11 8.94 -8.37
CA GLY A 406 31.43 10.23 -7.75
C GLY A 406 30.29 10.87 -6.94
N VAL A 407 29.12 10.26 -6.87
CA VAL A 407 28.03 10.67 -5.96
C VAL A 407 28.23 9.98 -4.59
N ASP A 408 28.29 10.78 -3.53
CA ASP A 408 28.37 10.27 -2.17
C ASP A 408 26.99 9.75 -1.73
N PRO A 409 26.83 8.48 -1.34
CA PRO A 409 25.55 7.92 -0.91
C PRO A 409 24.91 8.69 0.27
N GLU A 410 25.69 9.25 1.18
CA GLU A 410 25.17 10.06 2.29
C GLU A 410 24.54 11.36 1.79
N ILE A 411 25.14 12.00 0.78
CA ILE A 411 24.60 13.21 0.15
C ILE A 411 23.33 12.86 -0.63
N ALA A 412 23.33 11.76 -1.39
CA ALA A 412 22.15 11.31 -2.11
C ALA A 412 20.96 11.03 -1.17
N LEU A 413 21.20 10.36 -0.05
CA LEU A 413 20.20 10.12 0.98
C LEU A 413 19.68 11.43 1.59
N ALA A 414 20.57 12.37 1.92
CA ALA A 414 20.17 13.66 2.47
C ALA A 414 19.30 14.45 1.49
N ASP A 415 19.64 14.48 0.21
CA ASP A 415 18.81 15.10 -0.84
C ASP A 415 17.47 14.39 -0.97
N GLY A 416 17.43 13.05 -0.94
CA GLY A 416 16.21 12.27 -0.95
C GLY A 416 15.27 12.63 0.21
N ILE A 417 15.80 12.77 1.43
CA ILE A 417 15.03 13.20 2.60
C ILE A 417 14.49 14.63 2.42
N LEU A 418 15.29 15.58 1.93
CA LEU A 418 14.82 16.94 1.69
C LEU A 418 13.67 16.98 0.69
N ARG A 419 13.79 16.23 -0.42
CA ARG A 419 12.78 16.13 -1.47
C ARG A 419 11.50 15.45 -0.98
N ALA A 420 11.63 14.35 -0.22
CA ALA A 420 10.49 13.67 0.39
C ALA A 420 9.72 14.60 1.35
N ARG A 421 10.43 15.36 2.21
CA ARG A 421 9.83 16.38 3.09
C ARG A 421 9.13 17.48 2.30
N ALA A 422 9.71 17.92 1.19
CA ALA A 422 9.09 18.92 0.31
C ALA A 422 7.80 18.38 -0.32
N MET A 423 7.83 17.14 -0.81
CA MET A 423 6.67 16.48 -1.40
C MET A 423 5.57 16.19 -0.38
N ALA A 424 5.91 15.87 0.88
CA ALA A 424 4.93 15.76 1.96
C ALA A 424 4.12 17.06 2.15
N LEU A 425 4.77 18.23 2.09
CA LEU A 425 4.06 19.51 2.14
C LEU A 425 3.21 19.75 0.88
N VAL A 426 3.69 19.34 -0.31
CA VAL A 426 2.89 19.42 -1.53
C VAL A 426 1.64 18.55 -1.39
N GLU A 427 1.78 17.29 -1.04
CA GLU A 427 0.68 16.34 -0.88
C GLU A 427 -0.35 16.82 0.15
N LEU A 428 0.10 17.20 1.35
CA LEU A 428 -0.77 17.68 2.43
C LEU A 428 -1.42 19.05 2.15
N ALA A 429 -0.94 19.82 1.16
CA ALA A 429 -1.59 21.04 0.69
C ALA A 429 -2.71 20.78 -0.33
N LEU A 430 -2.75 19.61 -0.96
CA LEU A 430 -3.72 19.29 -2.00
C LEU A 430 -5.13 19.02 -1.42
N PRO A 431 -6.20 19.27 -2.20
CA PRO A 431 -7.56 18.92 -1.80
C PRO A 431 -7.78 17.40 -1.88
N GLY A 432 -8.69 16.87 -1.07
CA GLY A 432 -9.06 15.46 -1.10
C GLY A 432 -8.33 14.62 -0.06
N SER A 433 -8.45 13.31 -0.20
CA SER A 433 -7.93 12.32 0.76
C SER A 433 -6.45 12.07 0.58
N ILE A 434 -5.73 11.97 1.69
CA ILE A 434 -4.28 11.74 1.74
C ILE A 434 -4.01 10.35 2.31
N PHE A 435 -3.10 9.60 1.72
CA PHE A 435 -2.69 8.29 2.21
C PHE A 435 -1.19 8.25 2.48
N ILE A 436 -0.82 8.12 3.74
CA ILE A 436 0.56 8.08 4.22
C ILE A 436 0.94 6.64 4.48
N TYR A 437 2.01 6.13 3.85
CA TYR A 437 2.53 4.79 4.12
C TYR A 437 3.36 4.76 5.39
N ASN A 438 3.25 3.70 6.19
CA ASN A 438 4.00 3.59 7.45
C ASN A 438 5.51 3.76 7.25
N GLY A 439 6.08 4.73 7.96
CA GLY A 439 7.48 5.14 7.87
C GLY A 439 7.76 6.32 6.92
N ALA A 440 6.79 6.77 6.11
CA ALA A 440 6.92 7.98 5.32
C ALA A 440 7.08 9.21 6.21
N GLU A 441 6.33 9.26 7.32
CA GLU A 441 6.41 10.31 8.34
C GLU A 441 7.75 10.33 9.09
N LEU A 442 8.51 9.24 9.02
CA LEU A 442 9.87 9.16 9.57
C LEU A 442 10.94 9.52 8.52
N GLY A 443 10.55 9.65 7.26
CA GLY A 443 11.48 9.81 6.15
C GLY A 443 12.35 8.57 5.92
N LEU A 444 11.79 7.36 6.09
CA LEU A 444 12.51 6.11 5.87
C LEU A 444 12.88 5.92 4.39
N PRO A 445 14.13 5.57 4.09
CA PRO A 445 14.51 5.08 2.77
C PRO A 445 14.13 3.61 2.58
N ASN A 446 14.19 3.11 1.35
CA ASN A 446 14.25 1.67 1.10
C ASN A 446 15.44 1.04 1.81
N ALA A 447 15.29 -0.19 2.28
CA ALA A 447 16.40 -0.94 2.82
C ALA A 447 17.19 -1.64 1.71
N ASP A 448 18.51 -1.64 1.82
CA ASP A 448 19.36 -2.49 0.99
C ASP A 448 19.45 -3.88 1.66
N LEU A 449 18.66 -4.81 1.13
CA LEU A 449 18.52 -6.16 1.67
C LEU A 449 19.49 -7.14 1.00
N PRO A 450 20.08 -8.10 1.73
CA PRO A 450 20.82 -9.18 1.11
C PRO A 450 19.88 -10.12 0.33
N ASP A 451 20.34 -10.64 -0.81
CA ASP A 451 19.52 -11.47 -1.72
C ASP A 451 18.87 -12.68 -1.03
N GLU A 452 19.55 -13.28 -0.05
CA GLU A 452 19.07 -14.42 0.72
C GLU A 452 17.91 -14.08 1.68
N SER A 453 17.61 -12.81 1.91
CA SER A 453 16.50 -12.38 2.76
C SER A 453 15.25 -11.99 1.97
N LEU A 454 15.34 -11.93 0.64
CA LEU A 454 14.23 -11.55 -0.21
C LEU A 454 13.14 -12.62 -0.20
N GLN A 455 11.88 -12.20 -0.02
CA GLN A 455 10.71 -13.06 0.11
C GLN A 455 9.59 -12.74 -0.89
N ASP A 456 9.72 -11.63 -1.65
CA ASP A 456 8.73 -11.25 -2.66
C ASP A 456 8.64 -12.33 -3.76
N PRO A 457 7.44 -12.80 -4.14
CA PRO A 457 7.28 -13.79 -5.21
C PRO A 457 7.88 -13.35 -6.55
N VAL A 458 8.04 -12.06 -6.81
CA VAL A 458 8.70 -11.53 -8.01
C VAL A 458 10.16 -11.98 -8.07
N TRP A 459 10.89 -12.05 -6.95
CA TRP A 459 12.28 -12.48 -6.90
C TRP A 459 12.48 -13.89 -7.48
N GLU A 460 11.70 -14.86 -7.00
CA GLU A 460 11.77 -16.24 -7.47
C GLU A 460 11.24 -16.38 -8.90
N ARG A 461 10.14 -15.72 -9.23
CA ARG A 461 9.46 -15.87 -10.53
C ARG A 461 10.18 -15.17 -11.68
N SER A 462 10.91 -14.10 -11.41
CA SER A 462 11.79 -13.45 -12.40
C SER A 462 13.09 -14.22 -12.65
N GLY A 463 13.34 -15.31 -11.91
CA GLY A 463 14.62 -16.03 -11.95
C GLY A 463 15.75 -15.20 -11.34
N HIS A 464 15.48 -14.47 -10.28
CA HIS A 464 16.40 -13.61 -9.52
C HIS A 464 16.94 -12.41 -10.33
N THR A 465 16.13 -11.87 -11.23
CA THR A 465 16.50 -10.66 -12.01
C THR A 465 15.82 -9.40 -11.49
N GLU A 466 14.66 -9.53 -10.83
CA GLU A 466 13.89 -8.44 -10.24
C GLU A 466 13.76 -8.67 -8.74
N ARG A 467 14.22 -7.70 -7.94
CA ARG A 467 14.27 -7.84 -6.47
C ARG A 467 12.90 -7.76 -5.79
N GLY A 468 11.88 -7.28 -6.52
CA GLY A 468 10.55 -7.09 -5.97
C GLY A 468 10.46 -5.93 -4.96
N ARG A 469 9.53 -6.03 -4.01
CA ARG A 469 9.06 -4.94 -3.16
C ARG A 469 9.55 -4.99 -1.70
N ASP A 470 10.35 -5.98 -1.32
CA ASP A 470 10.76 -6.19 0.08
C ASP A 470 11.52 -5.00 0.68
N ASN A 471 12.27 -4.26 -0.17
CA ASN A 471 13.05 -3.10 0.24
C ASN A 471 12.21 -2.01 0.92
N CYS A 472 10.95 -1.81 0.51
CA CYS A 472 10.04 -0.83 1.12
C CYS A 472 9.17 -1.42 2.25
N ARG A 473 9.23 -2.74 2.50
CA ARG A 473 8.37 -3.48 3.45
C ARG A 473 9.03 -3.81 4.78
N VAL A 474 10.29 -3.39 5.00
CA VAL A 474 11.07 -3.65 6.22
C VAL A 474 10.36 -3.10 7.47
N PRO A 475 10.44 -3.79 8.62
CA PRO A 475 9.83 -3.36 9.88
C PRO A 475 10.13 -1.94 10.31
N LEU A 476 9.15 -1.30 10.98
CA LEU A 476 9.21 0.10 11.41
C LEU A 476 10.11 0.26 12.65
N PRO A 477 11.03 1.23 12.69
CA PRO A 477 11.88 1.48 13.85
C PRO A 477 11.17 2.39 14.87
N TRP A 478 10.91 1.88 16.07
CA TRP A 478 10.21 2.60 17.13
C TRP A 478 11.16 3.30 18.09
N GLU A 479 12.12 2.56 18.66
CA GLU A 479 12.98 3.05 19.77
C GLU A 479 14.33 2.35 19.79
N GLY A 480 15.31 2.96 20.47
CA GLY A 480 16.65 2.39 20.65
C GLY A 480 17.60 2.70 19.49
N SER A 481 18.84 2.20 19.61
CA SER A 481 19.95 2.51 18.69
C SER A 481 20.40 1.34 17.81
N GLU A 482 19.82 0.16 17.99
CA GLU A 482 20.17 -1.07 17.26
C GLU A 482 18.90 -1.87 16.90
N PRO A 483 18.91 -2.64 15.80
CA PRO A 483 17.79 -3.54 15.48
C PRO A 483 17.46 -4.49 16.65
N PRO A 484 16.21 -4.81 16.84
CA PRO A 484 15.03 -4.51 16.02
C PRO A 484 14.35 -3.16 16.33
N TYR A 485 15.03 -2.20 16.93
CA TYR A 485 14.53 -0.84 17.22
C TYR A 485 13.15 -0.81 17.89
N GLY A 486 12.89 -1.69 18.86
CA GLY A 486 11.60 -1.76 19.54
C GLY A 486 10.42 -2.23 18.68
N PHE A 487 10.67 -2.71 17.45
CA PHE A 487 9.66 -3.37 16.64
C PHE A 487 9.23 -4.70 17.26
N SER A 488 10.21 -5.49 17.72
CA SER A 488 10.04 -6.82 18.31
C SER A 488 10.96 -7.01 19.51
N THR A 489 10.70 -8.02 20.31
CA THR A 489 11.59 -8.51 21.36
C THR A 489 12.63 -9.51 20.86
N THR A 490 12.48 -10.04 19.63
CA THR A 490 13.46 -10.88 18.93
C THR A 490 14.28 -10.07 17.94
N ALA A 491 15.56 -10.48 17.72
CA ALA A 491 16.39 -9.90 16.67
C ALA A 491 16.09 -10.48 15.27
N ASP A 492 15.46 -11.64 15.20
CA ASP A 492 15.09 -12.32 13.95
C ASP A 492 13.73 -11.76 13.47
N THR A 493 13.76 -10.64 12.76
CA THR A 493 12.59 -10.07 12.11
C THR A 493 12.39 -10.68 10.71
N TRP A 494 11.15 -10.69 10.21
CA TRP A 494 10.81 -11.31 8.92
C TRP A 494 11.61 -10.73 7.73
N LEU A 495 11.99 -9.46 7.79
CA LEU A 495 13.02 -8.84 6.95
C LEU A 495 14.04 -8.14 7.85
N PRO A 496 15.35 -8.21 7.55
CA PRO A 496 16.38 -7.60 8.38
C PRO A 496 16.31 -6.07 8.34
N MET A 497 16.48 -5.45 9.52
CA MET A 497 16.47 -4.00 9.65
C MET A 497 17.89 -3.42 9.52
N PRO A 498 18.09 -2.35 8.71
CA PRO A 498 19.42 -1.73 8.54
C PRO A 498 19.96 -1.11 9.83
N LEU A 499 21.26 -1.31 10.12
CA LEU A 499 21.94 -0.67 11.25
C LEU A 499 21.94 0.87 11.18
N SER A 500 21.78 1.43 9.98
CA SER A 500 21.74 2.88 9.75
C SER A 500 20.42 3.54 10.15
N TRP A 501 19.41 2.77 10.59
CA TRP A 501 18.07 3.31 10.85
C TRP A 501 17.86 3.90 12.25
N ALA A 502 18.88 3.90 13.13
CA ALA A 502 18.78 4.51 14.45
C ALA A 502 18.28 5.98 14.44
N PRO A 503 18.68 6.87 13.50
CA PRO A 503 18.17 8.24 13.45
C PRO A 503 16.71 8.35 12.99
N PHE A 504 16.15 7.29 12.41
CA PHE A 504 14.79 7.24 11.91
C PHE A 504 13.78 6.65 12.91
N THR A 505 14.22 6.27 14.12
CA THR A 505 13.28 5.77 15.14
C THR A 505 12.27 6.86 15.53
N VAL A 506 11.06 6.42 15.86
CA VAL A 506 10.01 7.31 16.40
C VAL A 506 10.55 8.05 17.63
N GLU A 507 11.22 7.35 18.56
CA GLU A 507 11.82 7.94 19.76
C GLU A 507 12.78 9.09 19.43
N ALA A 508 13.72 8.88 18.51
CA ALA A 508 14.69 9.90 18.13
C ALA A 508 14.04 11.13 17.49
N GLN A 509 12.96 10.92 16.71
CA GLN A 509 12.32 12.00 15.98
C GLN A 509 11.26 12.76 16.79
N LEU A 510 10.64 12.13 17.81
CA LEU A 510 9.67 12.83 18.69
C LEU A 510 10.30 13.96 19.48
N GLU A 511 11.57 13.84 19.85
CA GLU A 511 12.32 14.86 20.60
C GLU A 511 12.89 15.96 19.71
N ASP A 512 12.99 15.74 18.39
CA ASP A 512 13.55 16.69 17.42
C ASP A 512 12.46 17.46 16.68
N VAL A 513 12.31 18.74 17.00
CA VAL A 513 11.35 19.65 16.32
C VAL A 513 11.66 19.87 14.83
N GLY A 514 12.89 19.58 14.39
CA GLY A 514 13.33 19.65 13.00
C GLY A 514 13.12 18.35 12.22
N SER A 515 12.69 17.27 12.87
CA SER A 515 12.52 15.95 12.28
C SER A 515 11.42 15.90 11.21
N THR A 516 11.40 14.83 10.43
CA THR A 516 10.34 14.57 9.45
C THR A 516 9.02 14.30 10.15
N LEU A 517 9.04 13.54 11.24
CA LEU A 517 7.85 13.27 12.06
C LEU A 517 7.23 14.57 12.60
N SER A 518 8.04 15.49 13.12
CA SER A 518 7.56 16.79 13.61
C SER A 518 6.98 17.64 12.47
N LEU A 519 7.53 17.56 11.26
CA LEU A 519 6.98 18.22 10.07
C LEU A 519 5.60 17.67 9.71
N TYR A 520 5.45 16.35 9.61
CA TYR A 520 4.15 15.71 9.32
C TYR A 520 3.09 16.08 10.35
N ARG A 521 3.41 15.94 11.64
CA ARG A 521 2.49 16.29 12.73
C ARG A 521 2.01 17.74 12.61
N ARG A 522 2.95 18.67 12.40
CA ARG A 522 2.62 20.09 12.28
C ARG A 522 1.82 20.37 11.01
N ALA A 523 2.14 19.73 9.91
CA ALA A 523 1.41 19.90 8.65
C ALA A 523 -0.03 19.37 8.75
N ILE A 524 -0.24 18.19 9.32
CA ILE A 524 -1.58 17.62 9.54
C ILE A 524 -2.40 18.49 10.50
N GLU A 525 -1.81 18.96 11.60
CA GLU A 525 -2.45 19.89 12.54
C GLU A 525 -2.94 21.16 11.84
N LEU A 526 -2.07 21.78 11.01
CA LEU A 526 -2.41 22.98 10.26
C LEU A 526 -3.52 22.73 9.23
N ARG A 527 -3.47 21.58 8.53
CA ARG A 527 -4.49 21.19 7.55
C ARG A 527 -5.89 21.18 8.16
N TYR A 528 -6.04 20.70 9.40
CA TYR A 528 -7.35 20.63 10.07
C TYR A 528 -7.74 21.91 10.82
N SER A 529 -6.77 22.63 11.35
CA SER A 529 -7.06 23.81 12.18
C SER A 529 -7.26 25.10 11.37
N ARG A 530 -6.93 25.09 10.06
CA ARG A 530 -6.85 26.30 9.25
C ARG A 530 -7.79 26.25 8.06
N LYS A 531 -8.69 27.23 7.97
CA LYS A 531 -9.61 27.41 6.84
C LYS A 531 -8.91 27.76 5.51
N GLU A 532 -7.64 28.13 5.56
CA GLU A 532 -6.82 28.39 4.38
C GLU A 532 -6.67 27.15 3.49
N PHE A 533 -6.96 25.95 4.02
CA PHE A 533 -7.03 24.70 3.27
C PHE A 533 -8.38 24.42 2.62
N ASP A 534 -9.40 25.28 2.79
CA ASP A 534 -10.71 25.10 2.17
C ASP A 534 -10.63 25.13 0.64
N GLY A 535 -11.56 24.45 -0.01
CA GLY A 535 -11.70 24.38 -1.47
C GLY A 535 -11.32 23.03 -2.07
N ALA A 536 -12.05 22.63 -3.11
CA ALA A 536 -11.91 21.32 -3.76
C ALA A 536 -10.89 21.32 -4.91
N THR A 537 -10.34 22.48 -5.28
CA THR A 537 -9.43 22.63 -6.42
C THR A 537 -8.23 23.49 -6.07
N VAL A 538 -7.27 23.55 -6.99
CA VAL A 538 -6.10 24.40 -6.91
C VAL A 538 -6.06 25.40 -8.09
N GLU A 539 -5.48 26.56 -7.86
CA GLU A 539 -5.18 27.57 -8.87
C GLU A 539 -3.66 27.75 -8.96
N TRP A 540 -3.11 27.64 -10.16
CA TRP A 540 -1.67 27.76 -10.33
C TRP A 540 -1.20 29.21 -10.22
N TYR A 541 -0.10 29.40 -9.49
CA TYR A 541 0.65 30.65 -9.44
C TYR A 541 1.78 30.65 -10.46
N GLY A 542 2.18 31.85 -10.91
CA GLY A 542 3.44 32.00 -11.63
C GLY A 542 4.64 31.66 -10.71
N ALA A 543 5.56 30.84 -11.21
CA ALA A 543 6.76 30.45 -10.49
C ALA A 543 7.98 30.53 -11.43
N PRO A 544 9.21 30.67 -10.89
CA PRO A 544 10.43 30.55 -11.68
C PRO A 544 10.54 29.18 -12.36
N ASP A 545 11.39 29.09 -13.41
CA ASP A 545 11.71 27.82 -14.06
C ASP A 545 12.24 26.81 -13.02
N GLY A 546 11.76 25.56 -13.05
CA GLY A 546 12.08 24.54 -12.09
C GLY A 546 11.40 24.70 -10.73
N CYS A 547 10.42 25.58 -10.63
CA CYS A 547 9.58 25.72 -9.43
C CYS A 547 8.10 25.58 -9.80
N LEU A 548 7.27 25.27 -8.83
CA LEU A 548 5.82 25.36 -8.96
C LEU A 548 5.22 26.05 -7.72
N ALA A 549 4.10 26.71 -7.92
CA ALA A 549 3.28 27.18 -6.82
C ALA A 549 1.81 27.08 -7.21
N PHE A 550 0.98 26.70 -6.25
CA PHE A 550 -0.48 26.68 -6.40
C PHE A 550 -1.15 27.26 -5.15
N ARG A 551 -2.38 27.68 -5.32
CA ARG A 551 -3.25 28.18 -4.25
C ARG A 551 -4.49 27.30 -4.12
N ARG A 552 -4.96 27.04 -2.92
CA ARG A 552 -6.29 26.46 -2.67
C ARG A 552 -7.35 27.47 -3.14
N SER A 553 -8.36 26.97 -3.86
CA SER A 553 -9.32 27.81 -4.58
C SER A 553 -10.18 28.71 -3.67
N GLU A 554 -10.50 28.28 -2.45
CA GLU A 554 -11.36 29.01 -1.51
C GLU A 554 -10.61 29.52 -0.28
N GLY A 555 -9.72 28.71 0.29
CA GLY A 555 -9.01 29.01 1.52
C GLY A 555 -7.80 29.92 1.37
N HIS A 556 -7.24 30.00 0.15
CA HIS A 556 -6.07 30.82 -0.18
C HIS A 556 -4.74 30.41 0.46
N LEU A 557 -4.58 29.15 0.88
CA LEU A 557 -3.27 28.58 1.17
C LEU A 557 -2.45 28.56 -0.12
N ILE A 558 -1.25 29.11 -0.09
CA ILE A 558 -0.26 28.96 -1.17
C ILE A 558 0.72 27.86 -0.77
N CYS A 559 0.92 26.88 -1.64
CA CYS A 559 2.02 25.92 -1.56
C CYS A 559 3.03 26.25 -2.67
N ALA A 560 4.29 26.43 -2.31
CA ALA A 560 5.39 26.67 -3.24
C ALA A 560 6.44 25.57 -3.10
N LEU A 561 6.93 25.04 -4.23
CA LEU A 561 7.96 24.00 -4.31
C LEU A 561 9.11 24.49 -5.18
N ASN A 562 10.33 24.32 -4.69
CA ASN A 562 11.57 24.54 -5.42
C ASN A 562 12.24 23.19 -5.72
N THR A 563 12.25 22.76 -6.97
CA THR A 563 12.95 21.53 -7.41
C THR A 563 14.35 21.83 -7.98
N THR A 564 14.81 23.09 -7.90
CA THR A 564 16.13 23.50 -8.40
C THR A 564 17.24 23.32 -7.37
N ALA A 565 18.48 23.46 -7.80
CA ALA A 565 19.66 23.44 -6.93
C ALA A 565 19.95 24.78 -6.22
N GLU A 566 19.22 25.84 -6.54
CA GLU A 566 19.49 27.20 -6.03
C GLU A 566 18.30 27.71 -5.21
N PRO A 567 18.54 28.53 -4.17
CA PRO A 567 17.45 29.19 -3.45
C PRO A 567 16.65 30.17 -4.33
N VAL A 568 15.32 30.23 -4.14
CA VAL A 568 14.42 31.09 -4.93
C VAL A 568 13.57 31.99 -4.05
N GLU A 569 13.04 33.09 -4.61
CA GLU A 569 12.09 33.95 -3.93
C GLU A 569 10.74 33.25 -3.70
N LEU A 570 10.17 33.45 -2.52
CA LEU A 570 8.83 32.96 -2.19
C LEU A 570 7.73 33.79 -2.88
N PRO A 571 6.57 33.20 -3.19
CA PRO A 571 5.37 33.97 -3.51
C PRO A 571 5.02 34.96 -2.39
N PRO A 572 4.31 36.06 -2.70
CA PRO A 572 3.85 37.00 -1.68
C PRO A 572 2.88 36.34 -0.68
N GLY A 573 3.23 36.36 0.59
CA GLY A 573 2.40 35.79 1.65
C GLY A 573 3.12 35.77 3.01
N GLU A 574 2.38 35.41 4.05
CA GLU A 574 2.92 35.17 5.37
C GLU A 574 3.32 33.67 5.48
N LEU A 575 4.57 33.38 5.82
CA LEU A 575 5.06 32.00 5.96
C LEU A 575 4.32 31.30 7.10
N LEU A 576 3.71 30.16 6.79
CA LEU A 576 3.01 29.30 7.73
C LEU A 576 3.87 28.09 8.16
N LEU A 577 4.49 27.42 7.19
CA LEU A 577 5.34 26.25 7.39
C LEU A 577 6.34 26.12 6.24
N SER A 578 7.51 25.55 6.48
CA SER A 578 8.45 25.16 5.42
C SER A 578 9.05 23.78 5.72
N SER A 579 9.35 23.02 4.68
CA SER A 579 9.96 21.69 4.79
C SER A 579 11.43 21.74 5.27
N TYR A 580 12.07 22.90 5.06
CA TYR A 580 13.43 23.21 5.52
C TYR A 580 13.53 24.70 5.86
N PRO A 581 14.38 25.12 6.81
CA PRO A 581 14.53 26.53 7.18
C PRO A 581 14.91 27.42 6.00
N LEU A 582 14.27 28.59 5.89
CA LEU A 582 14.59 29.56 4.83
C LEU A 582 16.05 30.04 4.94
N THR A 583 16.68 30.28 3.81
CA THR A 583 18.01 30.85 3.70
C THR A 583 17.91 32.32 3.27
N ASP A 584 18.22 33.26 4.16
CA ASP A 584 18.12 34.71 3.90
C ASP A 584 16.72 35.15 3.41
N GLY A 585 15.66 34.42 3.82
CA GLY A 585 14.27 34.69 3.40
C GLY A 585 13.89 34.05 2.06
N LEU A 586 14.80 33.29 1.43
CA LEU A 586 14.59 32.53 0.20
C LEU A 586 14.21 31.07 0.52
N LEU A 587 13.43 30.45 -0.36
CA LEU A 587 13.09 29.03 -0.34
C LEU A 587 14.31 28.22 -0.82
N PRO A 588 14.93 27.40 0.02
CA PRO A 588 16.12 26.62 -0.36
C PRO A 588 15.86 25.63 -1.50
N ALA A 589 16.96 25.11 -2.08
CA ALA A 589 16.91 23.98 -3.01
C ALA A 589 16.16 22.78 -2.40
N ASN A 590 15.45 22.00 -3.22
CA ASN A 590 14.76 20.77 -2.82
C ASN A 590 13.79 20.97 -1.63
N SER A 591 13.08 22.12 -1.57
CA SER A 591 12.21 22.41 -0.44
C SER A 591 10.86 23.01 -0.86
N ALA A 592 9.89 22.93 0.05
CA ALA A 592 8.56 23.49 -0.12
C ALA A 592 8.19 24.40 1.06
N ALA A 593 7.26 25.32 0.81
CA ALA A 593 6.72 26.19 1.84
C ALA A 593 5.22 26.42 1.66
N TRP A 594 4.53 26.59 2.78
CA TRP A 594 3.15 27.02 2.87
C TRP A 594 3.09 28.49 3.29
N LEU A 595 2.28 29.26 2.58
CA LEU A 595 2.07 30.68 2.88
C LEU A 595 0.58 30.97 2.94
N VAL A 596 0.22 31.96 3.74
CA VAL A 596 -1.13 32.55 3.70
C VAL A 596 -1.06 33.79 2.82
N GLU A 597 -1.91 33.83 1.79
CA GLU A 597 -1.97 34.98 0.88
C GLU A 597 -2.30 36.26 1.66
N THR A 598 -1.42 37.24 1.60
CA THR A 598 -1.70 38.58 2.15
C THR A 598 -2.40 39.38 1.09
N ALA A 599 -3.53 40.04 1.47
CA ALA A 599 -4.18 40.96 0.56
C ALA A 599 -3.15 41.94 -0.01
N ALA A 600 -3.07 42.04 -1.34
CA ALA A 600 -2.20 43.03 -1.98
C ALA A 600 -2.42 44.40 -1.33
N PRO A 601 -1.37 45.14 -0.94
CA PRO A 601 -1.55 46.47 -0.40
C PRO A 601 -2.40 47.27 -1.40
N ALA A 602 -3.55 47.76 -0.95
CA ALA A 602 -4.45 48.57 -1.77
C ALA A 602 -3.60 49.64 -2.47
N ALA A 603 -3.61 49.64 -3.79
CA ALA A 603 -2.86 50.62 -4.58
C ALA A 603 -3.14 52.00 -3.98
N ALA A 604 -2.09 52.64 -3.47
CA ALA A 604 -2.22 53.96 -2.90
C ALA A 604 -2.86 54.86 -3.97
N ASP A 605 -4.10 55.26 -3.70
CA ASP A 605 -4.83 56.22 -4.51
C ASP A 605 -3.96 57.48 -4.62
N THR A 606 -3.18 57.62 -5.66
CA THR A 606 -2.55 58.85 -6.03
C THR A 606 -3.66 59.79 -6.54
N ALA A 607 -4.47 60.26 -5.60
CA ALA A 607 -5.33 61.38 -5.85
C ALA A 607 -4.44 62.60 -6.16
N THR A 608 -4.16 62.80 -7.44
CA THR A 608 -3.63 64.05 -7.95
C THR A 608 -4.60 65.17 -7.61
N ALA A 609 -4.21 65.96 -6.63
CA ALA A 609 -4.77 67.25 -6.43
C ALA A 609 -4.59 68.12 -7.71
N ARG A 610 -5.68 68.59 -8.29
CA ARG A 610 -5.78 69.80 -9.09
C ARG A 610 -6.98 70.59 -8.63
#